data_1fa06f8660625e510cf3940ede660a9a
#
_entry.id   1fa06f8660625e510cf3940ede660a9a
#
_cell.length_a   1.000
_cell.length_b   1.000
_cell.length_c   1.000
_cell.angle_alpha   90.00
_cell.angle_beta   90.00
_cell.angle_gamma   90.00
#
_symmetry.space_group_name_H-M   'P 1'
#
loop_
_entity.id
_entity.type
_entity.pdbx_description
1 polymer ?
#
loop_
_entity_poly.entity_id
_entity_poly.type
_entity_poly.pdbx_seq_one_letter_code
_entity_poly.pdbx_strand_id
1 'polypeptide(L)'
;MGGRITGRIGRGFLLFVGFTAADTAAQVDWMADKVSGLRLFADSEDKMNLALADVQGEVLVVSQFTLYGNAEKGRRPSFIDAARPEVAIPLYESFVAALRAKDLRVETGEFGAMMDVELVNDGPVTLWLEK
;
A
#
# COMPACT_ATOMS: atom_id res chain seq x y z
N MET A 1 -3.65 -7.75 15.41
CA MET A 1 -4.77 -8.67 15.16
C MET A 1 -4.83 -9.72 16.28
N GLY A 2 -5.91 -9.72 17.05
CA GLY A 2 -6.06 -10.69 18.11
C GLY A 2 -4.88 -10.80 19.07
N GLY A 3 -4.22 -9.71 19.37
CA GLY A 3 -3.02 -9.70 20.20
C GLY A 3 -1.74 -10.15 19.50
N ARG A 4 -1.80 -10.47 18.20
CA ARG A 4 -0.69 -10.97 17.39
C ARG A 4 -0.21 -9.91 16.40
N ILE A 5 1.11 -9.85 16.18
CA ILE A 5 1.69 -9.05 15.10
C ILE A 5 1.72 -9.90 13.85
N THR A 6 1.04 -9.47 12.78
CA THR A 6 1.00 -10.19 11.49
C THR A 6 2.04 -9.68 10.50
N GLY A 7 2.48 -8.43 10.65
CA GLY A 7 3.54 -7.85 9.82
C GLY A 7 4.14 -6.65 10.53
N ARG A 8 5.40 -6.43 10.26
CA ARG A 8 6.17 -5.35 10.90
C ARG A 8 7.36 -4.98 10.02
N ILE A 9 7.59 -3.68 9.89
CA ILE A 9 8.77 -3.16 9.21
C ILE A 9 9.43 -2.06 10.03
N GLY A 10 10.70 -1.76 9.72
CA GLY A 10 11.35 -0.55 10.18
C GLY A 10 11.04 0.62 9.25
N ARG A 11 12.08 1.36 8.84
CA ARG A 11 11.95 2.50 7.93
C ARG A 11 11.47 2.03 6.56
N GLY A 12 10.52 2.75 5.99
CA GLY A 12 10.03 2.44 4.66
C GLY A 12 8.67 3.05 4.41
N PHE A 13 7.83 2.33 3.67
CA PHE A 13 6.48 2.76 3.35
C PHE A 13 5.44 1.87 3.99
N LEU A 14 4.42 2.50 4.55
CA LEU A 14 3.16 1.85 4.86
C LEU A 14 2.21 2.14 3.69
N LEU A 15 1.72 1.10 3.04
CA LEU A 15 0.80 1.21 1.91
C LEU A 15 -0.55 0.64 2.29
N PHE A 16 -1.57 1.48 2.23
CA PHE A 16 -2.95 1.01 2.23
C PHE A 16 -3.38 0.86 0.77
N VAL A 17 -3.79 -0.33 0.36
CA VAL A 17 -4.02 -0.66 -1.04
C VAL A 17 -5.44 -1.13 -1.25
N GLY A 18 -6.15 -0.49 -2.17
CA GLY A 18 -7.49 -0.88 -2.57
C GLY A 18 -7.57 -1.10 -4.07
N PHE A 19 -8.53 -1.92 -4.49
CA PHE A 19 -8.75 -2.26 -5.90
C PHE A 19 -10.21 -2.01 -6.28
N THR A 20 -10.42 -1.68 -7.55
CA THR A 20 -11.76 -1.59 -8.12
C THR A 20 -11.97 -2.72 -9.13
N ALA A 21 -13.23 -2.98 -9.50
CA ALA A 21 -13.58 -4.13 -10.34
C ALA A 21 -12.89 -4.13 -11.71
N ALA A 22 -12.59 -2.95 -12.24
CA ALA A 22 -11.94 -2.81 -13.55
C ALA A 22 -10.42 -2.97 -13.51
N ASP A 23 -9.81 -3.09 -12.34
CA ASP A 23 -8.36 -3.23 -12.23
C ASP A 23 -7.89 -4.56 -12.80
N THR A 24 -6.72 -4.49 -13.43
CA THR A 24 -6.06 -5.64 -14.05
C THR A 24 -4.58 -5.68 -13.66
N ALA A 25 -3.85 -6.66 -14.16
CA ALA A 25 -2.39 -6.74 -13.97
C ALA A 25 -1.68 -5.46 -14.41
N ALA A 26 -2.20 -4.74 -15.39
CA ALA A 26 -1.60 -3.49 -15.87
C ALA A 26 -1.53 -2.44 -14.76
N GLN A 27 -2.61 -2.25 -14.00
CA GLN A 27 -2.61 -1.31 -12.88
C GLN A 27 -1.69 -1.77 -11.75
N VAL A 28 -1.66 -3.07 -11.47
CA VAL A 28 -0.77 -3.65 -10.46
C VAL A 28 0.69 -3.38 -10.81
N ASP A 29 1.09 -3.68 -12.03
CA ASP A 29 2.48 -3.51 -12.47
C ASP A 29 2.88 -2.03 -12.46
N TRP A 30 2.00 -1.17 -12.95
CA TRP A 30 2.23 0.28 -12.95
C TRP A 30 2.45 0.79 -11.53
N MET A 31 1.58 0.38 -10.61
CA MET A 31 1.64 0.87 -9.24
C MET A 31 2.87 0.34 -8.50
N ALA A 32 3.23 -0.94 -8.72
CA ALA A 32 4.44 -1.50 -8.11
C ALA A 32 5.71 -0.77 -8.60
N ASP A 33 5.80 -0.48 -9.88
CA ASP A 33 6.90 0.31 -10.43
C ASP A 33 6.93 1.72 -9.86
N LYS A 34 5.78 2.36 -9.78
CA LYS A 34 5.68 3.72 -9.25
C LYS A 34 6.14 3.78 -7.80
N VAL A 35 5.60 2.91 -6.95
CA VAL A 35 5.91 2.90 -5.52
C VAL A 35 7.39 2.61 -5.29
N SER A 36 7.94 1.61 -5.97
CA SER A 36 9.34 1.23 -5.77
C SER A 36 10.31 2.31 -6.24
N GLY A 37 9.91 3.11 -7.23
CA GLY A 37 10.76 4.15 -7.79
C GLY A 37 10.57 5.55 -7.19
N LEU A 38 9.56 5.76 -6.35
CA LEU A 38 9.33 7.07 -5.74
C LEU A 38 10.53 7.49 -4.88
N ARG A 39 11.01 8.69 -5.09
CA ARG A 39 12.17 9.23 -4.38
C ARG A 39 11.73 10.13 -3.24
N LEU A 40 11.26 9.51 -2.17
CA LEU A 40 10.69 10.21 -1.02
C LEU A 40 11.63 10.33 0.17
N PHE A 41 12.81 9.72 0.10
CA PHE A 41 13.77 9.78 1.20
C PHE A 41 14.83 10.84 0.92
N ALA A 42 15.23 11.54 1.98
CA ALA A 42 16.19 12.62 1.88
C ALA A 42 17.59 12.12 1.51
N ASP A 43 18.25 12.83 0.59
CA ASP A 43 19.65 12.61 0.26
C ASP A 43 20.57 13.41 1.20
N SER A 44 21.88 13.42 0.91
CA SER A 44 22.85 14.16 1.71
C SER A 44 22.65 15.67 1.72
N GLU A 45 21.86 16.20 0.76
CA GLU A 45 21.52 17.62 0.67
C GLU A 45 20.12 17.92 1.21
N ASP A 46 19.50 16.96 1.91
CA ASP A 46 18.16 17.03 2.49
C ASP A 46 17.07 17.25 1.44
N LYS A 47 17.28 16.71 0.24
CA LYS A 47 16.28 16.73 -0.84
C LYS A 47 15.68 15.37 -1.02
N MET A 48 14.39 15.30 -1.31
CA MET A 48 13.69 14.05 -1.62
C MET A 48 14.21 13.49 -2.94
N ASN A 49 15.15 12.57 -2.87
CA ASN A 49 15.88 12.07 -4.04
C ASN A 49 16.19 10.58 -3.99
N LEU A 50 16.00 9.93 -2.86
CA LEU A 50 16.32 8.51 -2.69
C LEU A 50 15.06 7.67 -2.68
N ALA A 51 15.11 6.54 -3.38
CA ALA A 51 14.03 5.55 -3.40
C ALA A 51 14.25 4.51 -2.28
N LEU A 52 13.28 3.60 -2.13
CA LEU A 52 13.34 2.53 -1.13
C LEU A 52 14.65 1.74 -1.19
N ALA A 53 15.08 1.33 -2.38
CA ALA A 53 16.30 0.54 -2.53
C ALA A 53 17.54 1.29 -2.05
N ASP A 54 17.58 2.60 -2.25
CA ASP A 54 18.72 3.43 -1.88
C ASP A 54 18.93 3.49 -0.36
N VAL A 55 17.86 3.37 0.41
CA VAL A 55 17.90 3.47 1.87
C VAL A 55 17.65 2.12 2.55
N GLN A 56 17.61 1.04 1.78
CA GLN A 56 17.26 -0.30 2.28
C GLN A 56 15.92 -0.29 3.01
N GLY A 57 14.97 0.48 2.48
CA GLY A 57 13.63 0.62 3.05
C GLY A 57 12.80 -0.64 2.85
N GLU A 58 11.81 -0.79 3.72
CA GLU A 58 10.91 -1.93 3.72
C GLU A 58 9.50 -1.45 3.40
N VAL A 59 8.61 -2.37 3.08
CA VAL A 59 7.22 -2.04 2.73
C VAL A 59 6.27 -2.89 3.57
N LEU A 60 5.32 -2.24 4.22
CA LEU A 60 4.19 -2.91 4.86
C LEU A 60 2.96 -2.64 4.02
N VAL A 61 2.38 -3.69 3.45
CA VAL A 61 1.21 -3.60 2.58
C VAL A 61 -0.02 -4.08 3.33
N VAL A 62 -1.01 -3.21 3.44
CA VAL A 62 -2.28 -3.50 4.10
C VAL A 62 -3.41 -3.33 3.09
N SER A 63 -4.19 -4.38 2.87
CA SER A 63 -5.37 -4.30 2.03
C SER A 63 -6.43 -3.42 2.70
N GLN A 64 -6.96 -2.44 1.96
CA GLN A 64 -7.89 -1.46 2.49
C GLN A 64 -8.95 -1.11 1.43
N PHE A 65 -10.01 -1.92 1.33
CA PHE A 65 -11.07 -1.70 0.34
C PHE A 65 -11.78 -0.36 0.55
N THR A 66 -11.80 0.14 1.78
CA THR A 66 -12.47 1.40 2.12
C THR A 66 -11.87 2.62 1.44
N LEU A 67 -10.69 2.49 0.81
CA LEU A 67 -10.15 3.56 -0.04
C LEU A 67 -11.10 3.92 -1.19
N TYR A 68 -11.91 2.97 -1.64
CA TYR A 68 -12.95 3.21 -2.64
C TYR A 68 -14.30 3.61 -2.02
N GLY A 69 -14.30 3.92 -0.73
CA GLY A 69 -15.48 4.46 -0.08
C GLY A 69 -15.86 5.82 -0.64
N ASN A 70 -17.16 5.99 -0.91
CA ASN A 70 -17.70 7.24 -1.41
C ASN A 70 -18.63 7.82 -0.34
N ALA A 71 -18.25 8.97 0.18
CA ALA A 71 -18.99 9.66 1.23
C ALA A 71 -19.63 10.97 0.73
N GLU A 72 -19.76 11.14 -0.58
CA GLU A 72 -20.30 12.38 -1.18
C GLU A 72 -21.77 12.61 -0.83
N LYS A 73 -22.54 11.54 -0.66
CA LYS A 73 -23.96 11.62 -0.37
C LYS A 73 -24.25 11.10 1.04
N GLY A 74 -24.92 11.93 1.83
CA GLY A 74 -25.35 11.54 3.16
C GLY A 74 -24.20 11.34 4.14
N ARG A 75 -24.43 10.50 5.14
CA ARG A 75 -23.47 10.26 6.23
C ARG A 75 -22.97 8.82 6.30
N ARG A 76 -23.44 7.97 5.40
CA ARG A 76 -22.99 6.58 5.29
C ARG A 76 -22.17 6.44 4.01
N PRO A 77 -20.88 6.08 4.10
CA PRO A 77 -20.10 5.86 2.89
C PRO A 77 -20.62 4.64 2.11
N SER A 78 -20.54 4.72 0.79
CA SER A 78 -20.82 3.60 -0.10
C SER A 78 -19.49 2.97 -0.52
N PHE A 79 -19.43 1.63 -0.54
CA PHE A 79 -18.25 0.88 -0.97
C PHE A 79 -18.51 0.11 -2.26
N ILE A 80 -19.50 0.54 -3.04
CA ILE A 80 -19.90 -0.16 -4.27
C ILE A 80 -18.77 -0.20 -5.31
N ASP A 81 -17.87 0.79 -5.28
CA ASP A 81 -16.75 0.86 -6.24
C ASP A 81 -15.56 -0.03 -5.85
N ALA A 82 -15.56 -0.58 -4.65
CA ALA A 82 -14.52 -1.50 -4.23
C ALA A 82 -14.70 -2.86 -4.92
N ALA A 83 -13.59 -3.44 -5.38
CA ALA A 83 -13.61 -4.79 -5.94
C ALA A 83 -14.02 -5.81 -4.86
N ARG A 84 -14.77 -6.82 -5.27
CA ARG A 84 -15.10 -7.95 -4.40
C ARG A 84 -13.85 -8.79 -4.13
N PRO A 85 -13.82 -9.56 -3.03
CA PRO A 85 -12.64 -10.38 -2.68
C PRO A 85 -12.17 -11.29 -3.80
N GLU A 86 -13.07 -11.86 -4.61
CA GLU A 86 -12.70 -12.75 -5.72
C GLU A 86 -11.82 -12.05 -6.77
N VAL A 87 -11.95 -10.73 -6.89
CA VAL A 87 -11.13 -9.91 -7.79
C VAL A 87 -9.95 -9.32 -7.03
N ALA A 88 -10.19 -8.80 -5.84
CA ALA A 88 -9.18 -8.06 -5.06
C ALA A 88 -8.05 -8.95 -4.56
N ILE A 89 -8.34 -10.17 -4.09
CA ILE A 89 -7.31 -11.05 -3.51
C ILE A 89 -6.21 -11.39 -4.52
N PRO A 90 -6.52 -11.86 -5.76
CA PRO A 90 -5.46 -12.13 -6.72
C PRO A 90 -4.64 -10.90 -7.09
N LEU A 91 -5.28 -9.73 -7.20
CA LEU A 91 -4.59 -8.49 -7.52
C LEU A 91 -3.67 -8.06 -6.37
N TYR A 92 -4.14 -8.19 -5.13
CA TYR A 92 -3.36 -7.91 -3.95
C TYR A 92 -2.13 -8.80 -3.87
N GLU A 93 -2.30 -10.10 -4.08
CA GLU A 93 -1.20 -11.06 -4.08
C GLU A 93 -0.19 -10.75 -5.19
N SER A 94 -0.67 -10.38 -6.39
CA SER A 94 0.18 -9.98 -7.51
C SER A 94 0.98 -8.71 -7.20
N PHE A 95 0.35 -7.75 -6.53
CA PHE A 95 1.02 -6.50 -6.14
C PHE A 95 2.16 -6.78 -5.16
N VAL A 96 1.91 -7.59 -4.14
CA VAL A 96 2.93 -7.99 -3.15
C VAL A 96 4.08 -8.73 -3.85
N ALA A 97 3.76 -9.67 -4.74
CA ALA A 97 4.76 -10.42 -5.50
C ALA A 97 5.60 -9.49 -6.39
N ALA A 98 4.96 -8.50 -7.03
CA ALA A 98 5.66 -7.55 -7.89
C ALA A 98 6.66 -6.70 -7.10
N LEU A 99 6.29 -6.27 -5.89
CA LEU A 99 7.21 -5.55 -5.01
C LEU A 99 8.37 -6.44 -4.55
N ARG A 100 8.08 -7.67 -4.18
CA ARG A 100 9.14 -8.63 -3.76
C ARG A 100 10.09 -8.96 -4.90
N ALA A 101 9.61 -8.99 -6.13
CA ALA A 101 10.46 -9.21 -7.31
C ALA A 101 11.47 -8.09 -7.55
N LYS A 102 11.31 -6.96 -6.87
CA LYS A 102 12.24 -5.81 -6.94
C LYS A 102 13.23 -5.82 -5.76
N ASP A 103 13.39 -6.96 -5.13
CA ASP A 103 14.29 -7.17 -3.97
C ASP A 103 13.95 -6.29 -2.76
N LEU A 104 12.69 -5.91 -2.64
CA LEU A 104 12.20 -5.19 -1.46
C LEU A 104 11.72 -6.19 -0.41
N ARG A 105 11.99 -5.89 0.85
CA ARG A 105 11.39 -6.64 1.94
C ARG A 105 9.94 -6.16 2.11
N VAL A 106 9.01 -7.06 1.91
CA VAL A 106 7.58 -6.75 1.98
C VAL A 106 6.93 -7.60 3.07
N GLU A 107 6.31 -6.93 4.02
CA GLU A 107 5.47 -7.53 5.04
C GLU A 107 4.01 -7.19 4.75
N THR A 108 3.10 -8.00 5.20
CA THR A 108 1.68 -7.82 4.96
C THR A 108 0.87 -8.02 6.23
N GLY A 109 -0.34 -7.43 6.26
CA GLY A 109 -1.37 -7.85 7.18
C GLY A 109 -2.07 -9.11 6.65
N GLU A 110 -3.22 -9.40 7.22
CA GLU A 110 -4.08 -10.51 6.77
C GLU A 110 -5.28 -9.92 6.04
N PHE A 111 -5.49 -10.34 4.78
CA PHE A 111 -6.56 -9.78 3.95
C PHE A 111 -7.93 -9.96 4.60
N GLY A 112 -8.69 -8.87 4.66
CA GLY A 112 -10.07 -8.89 5.16
C GLY A 112 -10.22 -9.00 6.67
N ALA A 113 -9.13 -9.09 7.41
CA ALA A 113 -9.20 -9.18 8.86
C ALA A 113 -9.31 -7.81 9.52
N MET A 114 -9.89 -7.79 10.71
CA MET A 114 -9.88 -6.60 11.55
C MET A 114 -8.52 -6.48 12.22
N MET A 115 -7.88 -5.32 12.11
CA MET A 115 -6.53 -5.13 12.63
C MET A 115 -6.30 -3.70 13.10
N ASP A 116 -5.38 -3.56 14.02
CA ASP A 116 -4.81 -2.26 14.37
C ASP A 116 -3.51 -2.07 13.59
N VAL A 117 -3.33 -0.88 13.05
CA VAL A 117 -2.11 -0.51 12.34
C VAL A 117 -1.43 0.60 13.14
N GLU A 118 -0.26 0.28 13.68
CA GLU A 118 0.53 1.23 14.44
C GLU A 118 1.67 1.76 13.59
N LEU A 119 1.85 3.07 13.58
CA LEU A 119 2.90 3.70 12.78
C LEU A 119 3.36 5.01 13.39
N VAL A 120 4.57 5.40 13.02
CA VAL A 120 5.05 6.77 13.18
C VAL A 120 5.21 7.33 11.78
N ASN A 121 4.40 8.32 11.44
CA ASN A 121 4.52 9.02 10.17
C ASN A 121 5.61 10.09 10.30
N ASP A 122 6.82 9.73 9.85
CA ASP A 122 7.93 10.66 9.80
C ASP A 122 7.70 11.59 8.61
N GLY A 123 6.78 12.54 8.83
CA GLY A 123 6.28 13.42 7.81
C GLY A 123 7.30 14.40 7.27
N PRO A 124 6.81 15.30 6.42
CA PRO A 124 5.39 15.55 6.21
C PRO A 124 4.74 14.73 5.09
N VAL A 125 5.41 13.74 4.48
CA VAL A 125 4.93 13.15 3.22
C VAL A 125 3.94 12.03 3.44
N THR A 126 2.74 12.24 2.93
CA THR A 126 1.72 11.22 2.73
C THR A 126 1.09 11.48 1.38
N LEU A 127 1.03 10.46 0.53
CA LEU A 127 0.58 10.60 -0.85
C LEU A 127 -0.62 9.70 -1.13
N TRP A 128 -1.46 10.16 -2.03
CA TRP A 128 -2.51 9.38 -2.67
C TRP A 128 -2.10 9.09 -4.10
N LEU A 129 -2.09 7.82 -4.49
CA LEU A 129 -1.78 7.39 -5.86
C LEU A 129 -2.95 6.58 -6.40
N GLU A 130 -3.32 6.86 -7.65
CA GLU A 130 -4.43 6.19 -8.31
C GLU A 130 -4.10 5.95 -9.77
N LYS A 131 -4.56 4.79 -10.29
CA LYS A 131 -4.32 4.46 -11.69
C LYS A 131 -5.55 3.85 -12.37
#